data_a561f50ced3fe36b6ccef0ecd73b37e0
#
_entry.id   a561f50ced3fe36b6ccef0ecd73b37e0
#
_cell.length_a   1.000
_cell.length_b   1.000
_cell.length_c   1.000
_cell.angle_alpha   90.00
_cell.angle_beta   90.00
_cell.angle_gamma   90.00
#
_symmetry.space_group_name_H-M   'P 1'
#
loop_
_entity.id
_entity.type
_entity.pdbx_description
1 polymer ?
#
loop_
_entity_poly.entity_id
_entity_poly.type
_entity_poly.pdbx_seq_one_letter_code
_entity_poly.pdbx_strand_id
1 'polypeptide(L)'
;MNRQGFKRSLAISLGAVLLLTSTLALAIREEQTFHVSVTIPTSEFYVLPVNSMFLEREQVMAWNPVTADLTPLREHFDVKNTSGSIDARLAAEPFLFNGRERIDLAVQFNGQRLSLLATPVVAEQQARVGQRVRLEIAALKPVDGYAPGNYYGTVQLMFDAVNP
;
A
#
# COMPACT_ATOMS: atom_id res chain seq x y z
N MET A 1 -84.56 -49.65 10.37
CA MET A 1 -83.50 -50.08 11.27
C MET A 1 -82.27 -50.32 10.45
N ASN A 2 -81.31 -49.39 10.47
CA ASN A 2 -79.88 -49.69 10.53
C ASN A 2 -79.09 -48.38 10.65
N ARG A 3 -78.60 -48.08 11.85
CA ARG A 3 -77.73 -47.00 12.20
C ARG A 3 -76.26 -47.53 12.13
N GLN A 4 -75.64 -47.55 10.98
CA GLN A 4 -74.20 -47.90 10.93
C GLN A 4 -73.48 -47.31 9.72
N GLY A 5 -73.95 -46.25 9.10
CA GLY A 5 -73.34 -45.66 7.89
C GLY A 5 -72.66 -44.30 8.07
N PHE A 6 -72.64 -43.70 9.28
CA PHE A 6 -72.27 -42.29 9.39
C PHE A 6 -70.96 -41.97 10.15
N LYS A 7 -70.19 -42.96 10.49
CA LYS A 7 -68.92 -42.70 11.27
C LYS A 7 -67.61 -42.94 10.50
N ARG A 8 -67.67 -43.27 9.21
CA ARG A 8 -66.44 -43.54 8.45
C ARG A 8 -66.00 -42.43 7.52
N SER A 9 -66.80 -41.41 7.31
CA SER A 9 -66.49 -40.34 6.35
C SER A 9 -65.81 -39.09 6.97
N LEU A 10 -65.71 -38.99 8.30
CA LEU A 10 -65.15 -37.80 8.98
C LEU A 10 -63.69 -37.96 9.36
N ALA A 11 -63.09 -39.12 9.23
CA ALA A 11 -61.71 -39.39 9.61
C ALA A 11 -60.70 -39.22 8.42
N ILE A 12 -61.17 -39.11 7.22
CA ILE A 12 -60.31 -39.03 6.00
C ILE A 12 -60.06 -37.57 5.59
N SER A 13 -60.86 -36.60 6.01
CA SER A 13 -60.74 -35.21 5.63
C SER A 13 -59.77 -34.40 6.54
N LEU A 14 -59.35 -34.94 7.69
CA LEU A 14 -58.43 -34.26 8.62
C LEU A 14 -56.96 -34.62 8.39
N GLY A 15 -56.66 -35.67 7.62
CA GLY A 15 -55.30 -36.09 7.28
C GLY A 15 -54.69 -35.41 6.06
N ALA A 16 -55.53 -34.77 5.22
CA ALA A 16 -55.05 -34.19 3.96
C ALA A 16 -54.62 -32.72 4.04
N VAL A 17 -54.84 -32.02 5.16
CA VAL A 17 -54.52 -30.60 5.33
C VAL A 17 -53.13 -30.38 5.97
N LEU A 18 -52.50 -31.43 6.54
CA LEU A 18 -51.23 -31.30 7.25
C LEU A 18 -49.97 -31.50 6.40
N LEU A 19 -50.08 -31.66 5.08
CA LEU A 19 -48.94 -31.96 4.19
C LEU A 19 -48.54 -30.83 3.25
N LEU A 20 -49.03 -29.59 3.42
CA LEU A 20 -48.73 -28.47 2.52
C LEU A 20 -48.01 -27.28 3.14
N THR A 21 -47.30 -27.46 4.26
CA THR A 21 -46.35 -26.47 4.74
C THR A 21 -44.93 -26.89 4.39
N SER A 22 -44.65 -26.98 3.07
CA SER A 22 -43.28 -26.95 2.60
C SER A 22 -42.76 -25.54 2.77
N THR A 23 -42.02 -25.29 3.86
CA THR A 23 -41.22 -24.08 4.04
C THR A 23 -40.21 -24.05 2.93
N LEU A 24 -40.37 -23.12 1.99
CA LEU A 24 -39.35 -22.76 1.01
C LEU A 24 -38.14 -22.19 1.81
N ALA A 25 -37.15 -23.01 2.08
CA ALA A 25 -35.89 -22.59 2.61
C ALA A 25 -35.19 -21.79 1.48
N LEU A 26 -35.29 -20.46 1.54
CA LEU A 26 -34.49 -19.57 0.70
C LEU A 26 -33.05 -19.66 1.19
N ALA A 27 -32.21 -20.39 0.48
CA ALA A 27 -30.78 -20.37 0.71
C ALA A 27 -30.26 -19.00 0.27
N ILE A 28 -29.90 -18.15 1.22
CA ILE A 28 -29.19 -16.89 0.94
C ILE A 28 -27.75 -17.27 0.62
N ARG A 29 -27.36 -17.04 -0.62
CA ARG A 29 -25.99 -17.21 -1.10
C ARG A 29 -25.32 -15.85 -1.10
N GLU A 30 -24.29 -15.68 -0.31
CA GLU A 30 -23.45 -14.50 -0.31
C GLU A 30 -22.15 -14.82 -1.06
N GLU A 31 -21.84 -14.04 -2.08
CA GLU A 31 -20.62 -14.18 -2.87
C GLU A 31 -19.72 -12.99 -2.61
N GLN A 32 -18.50 -13.25 -2.14
CA GLN A 32 -17.50 -12.23 -1.87
C GLN A 32 -16.34 -12.38 -2.84
N THR A 33 -15.99 -11.29 -3.51
CA THR A 33 -14.87 -11.24 -4.45
C THR A 33 -13.70 -10.49 -3.81
N PHE A 34 -12.55 -11.15 -3.78
CA PHE A 34 -11.30 -10.55 -3.33
C PHE A 34 -10.38 -10.33 -4.54
N HIS A 35 -9.88 -9.11 -4.66
CA HIS A 35 -8.86 -8.80 -5.65
C HIS A 35 -7.49 -9.07 -5.06
N VAL A 36 -6.75 -9.99 -5.69
CA VAL A 36 -5.39 -10.31 -5.29
C VAL A 36 -4.47 -9.91 -6.44
N SER A 37 -3.43 -9.13 -6.13
CA SER A 37 -2.41 -8.77 -7.10
C SER A 37 -1.03 -9.10 -6.54
N VAL A 38 -0.13 -9.51 -7.39
CA VAL A 38 1.28 -9.71 -7.08
C VAL A 38 2.10 -9.14 -8.23
N THR A 39 3.15 -8.38 -7.89
CA THR A 39 4.16 -7.95 -8.84
C THR A 39 5.42 -8.75 -8.57
N ILE A 40 5.82 -9.56 -9.55
CA ILE A 40 7.07 -10.33 -9.48
C ILE A 40 8.08 -9.53 -10.29
N PRO A 41 9.08 -8.88 -9.65
CA PRO A 41 10.11 -8.16 -10.38
C PRO A 41 10.97 -9.14 -11.19
N THR A 42 11.51 -8.67 -12.30
CA THR A 42 12.49 -9.45 -13.06
C THR A 42 13.76 -9.62 -12.22
N SER A 43 14.44 -10.74 -12.36
CA SER A 43 15.74 -10.97 -11.70
C SER A 43 16.84 -10.03 -12.23
N GLU A 44 16.56 -9.31 -13.31
CA GLU A 44 17.50 -8.45 -14.02
C GLU A 44 17.52 -7.02 -13.48
N PHE A 45 16.36 -6.48 -13.10
CA PHE A 45 16.25 -5.14 -12.53
C PHE A 45 15.22 -5.10 -11.40
N TYR A 46 15.63 -4.59 -10.25
CA TYR A 46 14.73 -4.29 -9.14
C TYR A 46 15.27 -3.19 -8.22
N VAL A 47 14.36 -2.47 -7.59
CA VAL A 47 14.59 -1.54 -6.49
C VAL A 47 13.46 -1.77 -5.48
N LEU A 48 13.76 -2.51 -4.42
CA LEU A 48 12.76 -2.99 -3.46
C LEU A 48 13.11 -2.56 -2.04
N PRO A 49 12.15 -2.03 -1.26
CA PRO A 49 12.40 -1.75 0.15
C PRO A 49 12.63 -3.06 0.91
N VAL A 50 13.57 -3.04 1.85
CA VAL A 50 13.82 -4.19 2.73
C VAL A 50 12.62 -4.47 3.61
N ASN A 51 11.98 -3.43 4.11
CA ASN A 51 10.70 -3.52 4.78
C ASN A 51 9.57 -3.35 3.74
N SER A 52 8.93 -4.45 3.34
CA SER A 52 7.85 -4.43 2.34
C SER A 52 6.67 -3.52 2.75
N MET A 53 6.43 -3.37 4.06
CA MET A 53 5.35 -2.52 4.57
C MET A 53 5.64 -1.02 4.44
N PHE A 54 6.88 -0.63 4.10
CA PHE A 54 7.26 0.78 3.99
C PHE A 54 6.46 1.53 2.92
N LEU A 55 6.17 0.88 1.80
CA LEU A 55 5.36 1.47 0.72
C LEU A 55 3.85 1.34 0.93
N GLU A 56 3.43 0.45 1.84
CA GLU A 56 2.02 0.15 2.08
C GLU A 56 1.41 0.98 3.20
N ARG A 57 2.24 1.61 4.02
CA ARG A 57 1.82 2.39 5.18
C ARG A 57 2.27 3.83 5.09
N GLU A 58 1.49 4.71 5.66
CA GLU A 58 1.91 6.09 5.90
C GLU A 58 3.17 6.12 6.77
N GLN A 59 4.15 6.93 6.34
CA GLN A 59 5.39 7.14 7.05
C GLN A 59 5.33 8.45 7.83
N VAL A 60 5.55 8.42 9.12
CA VAL A 60 5.45 9.58 10.01
C VAL A 60 6.83 10.08 10.39
N MET A 61 7.11 11.35 10.13
CA MET A 61 8.29 12.05 10.66
C MET A 61 8.03 12.46 12.09
N ALA A 62 8.78 11.91 13.04
CA ALA A 62 8.63 12.23 14.44
C ALA A 62 9.17 13.63 14.75
N TRP A 63 8.42 14.41 15.52
CA TRP A 63 8.86 15.68 16.06
C TRP A 63 9.76 15.46 17.27
N ASN A 64 10.94 16.08 17.27
CA ASN A 64 11.84 16.12 18.42
C ASN A 64 11.71 17.48 19.13
N PRO A 65 11.10 17.54 20.32
CA PRO A 65 10.88 18.81 21.03
C PRO A 65 12.17 19.40 21.59
N VAL A 66 13.23 18.61 21.76
CA VAL A 66 14.51 19.09 22.30
C VAL A 66 15.31 19.85 21.25
N THR A 67 15.36 19.34 20.05
CA THR A 67 16.08 19.96 18.92
C THR A 67 15.20 20.86 18.08
N ALA A 68 13.91 20.83 18.29
CA ALA A 68 12.89 21.49 17.46
C ALA A 68 13.06 21.14 15.97
N ASP A 69 13.21 19.83 15.69
CA ASP A 69 13.43 19.28 14.35
C ASP A 69 12.53 18.06 14.07
N LEU A 70 12.32 17.78 12.81
CA LEU A 70 11.68 16.56 12.33
C LEU A 70 12.74 15.46 12.12
N THR A 71 12.48 14.29 12.65
CA THR A 71 13.36 13.12 12.44
C THR A 71 13.27 12.64 11.00
N PRO A 72 14.38 12.53 10.26
CA PRO A 72 14.36 12.02 8.90
C PRO A 72 13.83 10.59 8.82
N LEU A 73 13.07 10.29 7.78
CA LEU A 73 12.70 8.93 7.42
C LEU A 73 13.89 8.24 6.77
N ARG A 74 14.17 7.01 7.18
CA ARG A 74 15.25 6.19 6.64
C ARG A 74 14.77 4.79 6.38
N GLU A 75 15.04 4.29 5.18
CA GLU A 75 14.74 2.91 4.80
C GLU A 75 15.86 2.36 3.93
N HIS A 76 16.03 1.04 3.98
CA HIS A 76 16.97 0.34 3.12
C HIS A 76 16.25 -0.29 1.94
N PHE A 77 16.92 -0.24 0.80
CA PHE A 77 16.44 -0.84 -0.44
C PHE A 77 17.48 -1.83 -0.96
N ASP A 78 17.02 -3.00 -1.38
CA ASP A 78 17.81 -3.93 -2.15
C ASP A 78 17.64 -3.59 -3.62
N VAL A 79 18.75 -3.36 -4.32
CA VAL A 79 18.78 -2.90 -5.70
C VAL A 79 19.65 -3.79 -6.56
N LYS A 80 19.26 -3.98 -7.82
CA LYS A 80 20.03 -4.72 -8.82
C LYS A 80 19.69 -4.23 -10.23
N ASN A 81 20.70 -4.21 -11.09
CA ASN A 81 20.56 -4.11 -12.53
C ASN A 81 21.69 -4.92 -13.18
N THR A 82 21.36 -6.05 -13.79
CA THR A 82 22.36 -6.95 -14.41
C THR A 82 22.97 -6.39 -15.69
N SER A 83 22.32 -5.39 -16.31
CA SER A 83 22.67 -4.88 -17.63
C SER A 83 23.35 -3.51 -17.59
N GLY A 84 23.40 -2.82 -16.44
CA GLY A 84 24.01 -1.50 -16.38
C GLY A 84 23.87 -0.82 -15.03
N SER A 85 23.88 0.49 -15.00
CA SER A 85 23.73 1.32 -13.81
C SER A 85 22.25 1.55 -13.45
N ILE A 86 22.02 2.18 -12.30
CA ILE A 86 20.70 2.63 -11.87
C ILE A 86 20.72 4.13 -11.67
N ASP A 87 19.84 4.82 -12.36
CA ASP A 87 19.56 6.22 -12.14
C ASP A 87 18.28 6.41 -11.33
N ALA A 88 18.19 7.51 -10.60
CA ALA A 88 16.99 7.88 -9.86
C ALA A 88 16.66 9.35 -10.00
N ARG A 89 15.39 9.69 -9.93
CA ARG A 89 14.88 11.06 -9.93
C ARG A 89 13.58 11.17 -9.15
N LEU A 90 13.23 12.39 -8.82
CA LEU A 90 11.91 12.72 -8.29
C LEU A 90 10.92 12.93 -9.45
N ALA A 91 9.68 12.50 -9.29
CA ALA A 91 8.62 12.79 -10.25
C ALA A 91 8.07 14.22 -10.09
N ALA A 92 8.12 14.76 -8.87
CA ALA A 92 7.74 16.14 -8.54
C ALA A 92 8.56 16.63 -7.34
N GLU A 93 8.62 17.95 -7.13
CA GLU A 93 9.23 18.54 -5.94
C GLU A 93 8.50 18.08 -4.69
N PRO A 94 9.18 17.42 -3.74
CA PRO A 94 8.53 16.83 -2.58
C PRO A 94 8.37 17.86 -1.46
N PHE A 95 7.18 17.94 -0.89
CA PHE A 95 6.88 18.80 0.24
C PHE A 95 5.76 18.25 1.10
N LEU A 96 5.68 18.75 2.34
CA LEU A 96 4.55 18.57 3.23
C LEU A 96 3.76 19.88 3.31
N PHE A 97 2.44 19.78 3.42
CA PHE A 97 1.54 20.95 3.45
C PHE A 97 0.40 20.75 4.44
N ASN A 98 0.04 21.79 5.18
CA ASN A 98 -1.05 21.75 6.16
C ASN A 98 -2.29 22.58 5.75
N GLY A 99 -2.36 23.03 4.49
CA GLY A 99 -3.37 23.93 3.97
C GLY A 99 -2.98 25.42 4.04
N ARG A 100 -1.90 25.75 4.75
CA ARG A 100 -1.41 27.13 4.92
C ARG A 100 0.12 27.22 4.74
N GLU A 101 0.85 26.36 5.42
CA GLU A 101 2.32 26.36 5.46
C GLU A 101 2.88 25.14 4.72
N ARG A 102 4.05 25.34 4.12
CA ARG A 102 4.76 24.33 3.35
C ARG A 102 6.11 24.02 4.01
N ILE A 103 6.49 22.74 4.03
CA ILE A 103 7.80 22.26 4.44
C ILE A 103 8.39 21.48 3.27
N ASP A 104 9.46 21.98 2.69
CA ASP A 104 10.15 21.29 1.62
C ASP A 104 10.92 20.07 2.13
N LEU A 105 11.02 19.04 1.32
CA LEU A 105 11.73 17.81 1.64
C LEU A 105 12.99 17.66 0.79
N ALA A 106 14.04 17.16 1.41
CA ALA A 106 15.24 16.69 0.72
C ALA A 106 15.22 15.18 0.66
N VAL A 107 15.41 14.61 -0.50
CA VAL A 107 15.47 13.17 -0.71
C VAL A 107 16.85 12.76 -1.16
N GLN A 108 17.42 11.76 -0.51
CA GLN A 108 18.71 11.16 -0.89
C GLN A 108 18.53 9.66 -1.07
N PHE A 109 19.14 9.13 -2.11
CA PHE A 109 19.19 7.69 -2.35
C PHE A 109 20.65 7.28 -2.60
N ASN A 110 21.13 6.33 -1.83
CA ASN A 110 22.55 5.91 -1.83
C ASN A 110 23.53 7.09 -1.65
N GLY A 111 23.16 8.08 -0.81
CA GLY A 111 23.95 9.28 -0.56
C GLY A 111 23.88 10.35 -1.65
N GLN A 112 23.23 10.09 -2.78
CA GLN A 112 23.01 11.06 -3.86
C GLN A 112 21.71 11.83 -3.62
N ARG A 113 21.79 13.17 -3.63
CA ARG A 113 20.61 14.03 -3.55
C ARG A 113 19.83 13.95 -4.86
N LEU A 114 18.56 13.61 -4.76
CA LEU A 114 17.67 13.51 -5.91
C LEU A 114 17.03 14.87 -6.24
N SER A 115 16.82 15.07 -7.54
CA SER A 115 16.08 16.20 -8.11
C SER A 115 15.11 15.67 -9.17
N LEU A 116 14.52 16.56 -9.95
CA LEU A 116 13.70 16.20 -11.12
C LEU A 116 14.54 15.64 -12.29
N LEU A 117 15.85 15.83 -12.24
CA LEU A 117 16.77 15.28 -13.23
C LEU A 117 17.28 13.91 -12.79
N ALA A 118 17.38 13.00 -13.75
CA ALA A 118 17.96 11.68 -13.50
C ALA A 118 19.41 11.82 -13.02
N THR A 119 19.73 11.10 -11.94
CA THR A 119 21.02 11.12 -11.28
C THR A 119 21.49 9.68 -11.09
N PRO A 120 22.71 9.31 -11.48
CA PRO A 120 23.27 8.00 -11.20
C PRO A 120 23.38 7.76 -9.69
N VAL A 121 22.68 6.75 -9.19
CA VAL A 121 22.65 6.39 -7.76
C VAL A 121 23.37 5.08 -7.46
N VAL A 122 23.50 4.20 -8.45
CA VAL A 122 24.25 2.93 -8.33
C VAL A 122 25.05 2.71 -9.61
N ALA A 123 26.35 2.63 -9.46
CA ALA A 123 27.24 2.34 -10.59
C ALA A 123 27.05 0.91 -11.12
N GLU A 124 27.30 0.69 -12.41
CA GLU A 124 27.09 -0.59 -13.09
C GLU A 124 27.71 -1.79 -12.35
N GLN A 125 28.97 -1.67 -11.92
CA GLN A 125 29.65 -2.78 -11.24
C GLN A 125 28.95 -3.19 -9.94
N GLN A 126 28.41 -2.23 -9.20
CA GLN A 126 27.67 -2.46 -7.96
C GLN A 126 26.25 -2.97 -8.25
N ALA A 127 25.60 -2.42 -9.25
CA ALA A 127 24.25 -2.79 -9.65
C ALA A 127 24.17 -4.24 -10.16
N ARG A 128 25.19 -4.71 -10.90
CA ARG A 128 25.26 -6.09 -11.41
C ARG A 128 25.27 -7.14 -10.31
N VAL A 129 26.02 -6.90 -9.25
CA VAL A 129 26.09 -7.80 -8.09
C VAL A 129 24.83 -7.71 -7.26
N GLY A 130 24.24 -6.52 -7.22
CA GLY A 130 23.17 -6.14 -6.30
C GLY A 130 23.75 -5.67 -4.97
N GLN A 131 23.12 -4.66 -4.39
CA GLN A 131 23.53 -4.13 -3.09
C GLN A 131 22.34 -3.56 -2.32
N ARG A 132 22.58 -3.36 -1.03
CA ARG A 132 21.67 -2.65 -0.15
C ARG A 132 22.08 -1.20 -0.06
N VAL A 133 21.14 -0.30 -0.34
CA VAL A 133 21.33 1.16 -0.33
C VAL A 133 20.32 1.82 0.61
N ARG A 134 20.61 3.04 1.04
CA ARG A 134 19.75 3.78 1.95
C ARG A 134 18.99 4.87 1.21
N LEU A 135 17.68 4.93 1.44
CA LEU A 135 16.83 6.08 1.21
C LEU A 135 16.81 6.93 2.49
N GLU A 136 16.96 8.24 2.34
CA GLU A 136 16.72 9.20 3.40
C GLU A 136 15.84 10.34 2.90
N ILE A 137 14.79 10.65 3.65
CA ILE A 137 13.88 11.78 3.39
C ILE A 137 13.93 12.68 4.60
N ALA A 138 14.41 13.89 4.44
CA ALA A 138 14.57 14.86 5.51
C ALA A 138 13.77 16.14 5.23
N ALA A 139 13.16 16.70 6.25
CA ALA A 139 12.52 18.01 6.14
C ALA A 139 13.59 19.11 6.09
N LEU A 140 13.40 20.08 5.20
CA LEU A 140 14.19 21.30 5.18
C LEU A 140 13.56 22.29 6.16
N LYS A 141 14.27 22.62 7.23
CA LYS A 141 13.76 23.51 8.27
C LYS A 141 13.54 24.90 7.68
N PRO A 142 12.33 25.45 7.76
CA PRO A 142 12.06 26.84 7.38
C PRO A 142 12.87 27.82 8.24
N VAL A 143 13.17 29.00 7.70
CA VAL A 143 13.96 30.04 8.40
C VAL A 143 13.31 30.43 9.74
N ASP A 144 11.98 30.53 9.76
CA ASP A 144 11.20 30.89 10.95
C ASP A 144 10.85 29.67 11.82
N GLY A 145 11.43 28.51 11.53
CA GLY A 145 11.12 27.25 12.19
C GLY A 145 9.85 26.58 11.63
N TYR A 146 9.39 25.53 12.32
CA TYR A 146 8.17 24.80 11.92
C TYR A 146 6.96 25.42 12.61
N ALA A 147 5.96 25.82 11.82
CA ALA A 147 4.67 26.24 12.35
C ALA A 147 3.89 25.01 12.88
N PRO A 148 3.13 25.13 13.99
CA PRO A 148 2.30 24.04 14.48
C PRO A 148 1.23 23.64 13.48
N GLY A 149 0.99 22.33 13.34
CA GLY A 149 -0.04 21.79 12.45
C GLY A 149 0.19 20.33 12.08
N ASN A 150 -0.78 19.76 11.38
CA ASN A 150 -0.67 18.45 10.77
C ASN A 150 -0.32 18.64 9.30
N TYR A 151 0.79 18.07 8.88
CA TYR A 151 1.32 18.22 7.54
C TYR A 151 1.25 16.89 6.80
N TYR A 152 0.85 16.93 5.53
CA TYR A 152 0.74 15.77 4.66
C TYR A 152 1.43 16.04 3.34
N GLY A 153 1.96 15.00 2.73
CA GLY A 153 2.62 15.10 1.43
C GLY A 153 2.91 13.74 0.83
N THR A 154 3.39 13.75 -0.41
CA THR A 154 3.77 12.54 -1.13
C THR A 154 5.16 12.73 -1.73
N VAL A 155 5.98 11.69 -1.63
CA VAL A 155 7.27 11.60 -2.30
C VAL A 155 7.18 10.53 -3.36
N GLN A 156 7.41 10.90 -4.62
CA GLN A 156 7.39 9.97 -5.74
C GLN A 156 8.79 9.84 -6.33
N LEU A 157 9.32 8.62 -6.33
CA LEU A 157 10.62 8.26 -6.87
C LEU A 157 10.45 7.48 -8.17
N MET A 158 11.29 7.78 -9.13
CA MET A 158 11.41 7.03 -10.37
C MET A 158 12.84 6.48 -10.47
N PHE A 159 12.94 5.21 -10.84
CA PHE A 159 14.20 4.50 -11.02
C PHE A 159 14.28 3.98 -12.45
N ASP A 160 15.38 4.25 -13.09
CA ASP A 160 15.63 3.86 -14.47
C ASP A 160 16.83 2.89 -14.54
N ALA A 161 16.63 1.75 -15.21
CA ALA A 161 17.73 0.88 -15.58
C ALA A 161 18.45 1.48 -16.78
N VAL A 162 19.69 1.88 -16.61
CA VAL A 162 20.53 2.46 -17.69
C VAL A 162 21.45 1.38 -18.21
N ASN A 163 21.24 1.00 -19.45
CA ASN A 163 22.12 0.07 -20.16
C ASN A 163 23.19 0.87 -20.91
N PRO A 164 24.44 0.35 -20.99
CA PRO A 164 25.53 0.99 -21.72
C PRO A 164 25.29 1.11 -23.21
#